data_079c2c802f94a03ff2e7464fcb7bbff6
#
_entry.id   079c2c802f94a03ff2e7464fcb7bbff6
#
_cell.length_a   1.000
_cell.length_b   1.000
_cell.length_c   1.000
_cell.angle_alpha   90.00
_cell.angle_beta   90.00
_cell.angle_gamma   90.00
#
_symmetry.space_group_name_H-M   'P 1'
#
loop_
_entity.id
_entity.type
_entity.pdbx_description
1 polymer ?
#
loop_
_entity_poly.entity_id
_entity_poly.type
_entity_poly.pdbx_seq_one_letter_code
_entity_poly.pdbx_strand_id
1 'polypeptide(L)'
;MRFIIIDGLDGAGKDTHAKLIRDRYLNKGDSVVLRSHPENDNTFGIKAKNSLLGEGKLSYIKASMYYALDVIRSVRKYYGKGDTLIVVRYLMGVAYLPLPLAKLFYKFFCTVLPTSEYMFFLDVEPEESLKRLSKRDEKEMFENLEDLVKVREKALKLVNNWNIINTCQSINEVQKQIEKILDTLDNGKSEYVSNQIQN
;
A
#
# COMPACT_ATOMS: atom_id res chain seq x y z
N MET A 1 -2.84 -14.88 -11.41
CA MET A 1 -1.95 -14.00 -10.62
C MET A 1 -2.73 -13.35 -9.51
N ARG A 2 -2.18 -13.31 -8.32
CA ARG A 2 -2.67 -12.58 -7.14
C ARG A 2 -2.03 -11.19 -7.12
N PHE A 3 -2.83 -10.13 -7.04
CA PHE A 3 -2.31 -8.75 -6.95
C PHE A 3 -2.75 -8.15 -5.63
N ILE A 4 -1.82 -8.04 -4.68
CA ILE A 4 -2.07 -7.62 -3.31
C ILE A 4 -1.57 -6.19 -3.15
N ILE A 5 -2.44 -5.30 -2.69
CA ILE A 5 -2.13 -3.89 -2.44
C ILE A 5 -2.23 -3.63 -0.95
N ILE A 6 -1.18 -3.04 -0.38
CA ILE A 6 -1.11 -2.71 1.05
C ILE A 6 -0.80 -1.22 1.19
N ASP A 7 -1.78 -0.47 1.62
CA ASP A 7 -1.66 0.95 1.89
C ASP A 7 -2.06 1.27 3.35
N GLY A 8 -1.87 2.49 3.76
CA GLY A 8 -2.15 2.96 5.12
C GLY A 8 -1.22 4.09 5.50
N LEU A 9 -1.42 4.67 6.69
CA LEU A 9 -0.58 5.72 7.24
C LEU A 9 0.88 5.26 7.48
N ASP A 10 1.78 6.20 7.61
CA ASP A 10 3.13 5.90 8.08
C ASP A 10 3.05 5.34 9.51
N GLY A 11 3.93 4.42 9.85
CA GLY A 11 3.84 3.70 11.13
C GLY A 11 2.76 2.60 11.22
N ALA A 12 1.88 2.42 10.22
CA ALA A 12 0.83 1.39 10.23
C ALA A 12 1.32 -0.07 10.09
N GLY A 13 2.61 -0.31 9.92
CA GLY A 13 3.16 -1.67 9.81
C GLY A 13 3.07 -2.30 8.41
N LYS A 14 2.86 -1.50 7.37
CA LYS A 14 2.74 -1.96 5.97
C LYS A 14 3.85 -2.92 5.53
N ASP A 15 5.10 -2.53 5.72
CA ASP A 15 6.25 -3.34 5.29
C ASP A 15 6.40 -4.63 6.09
N THR A 16 6.02 -4.63 7.37
CA THR A 16 6.01 -5.82 8.22
C THR A 16 5.01 -6.85 7.70
N HIS A 17 3.76 -6.43 7.50
CA HIS A 17 2.72 -7.34 7.04
C HIS A 17 2.91 -7.75 5.58
N ALA A 18 3.45 -6.88 4.73
CA ALA A 18 3.83 -7.25 3.36
C ALA A 18 4.86 -8.37 3.30
N LYS A 19 5.86 -8.36 4.19
CA LYS A 19 6.85 -9.44 4.31
C LYS A 19 6.21 -10.74 4.80
N LEU A 20 5.34 -10.69 5.80
CA LEU A 20 4.63 -11.86 6.30
C LEU A 20 3.72 -12.47 5.23
N ILE A 21 3.02 -11.64 4.46
CA ILE A 21 2.21 -12.09 3.33
C ILE A 21 3.08 -12.71 2.22
N ARG A 22 4.22 -12.09 1.90
CA ARG A 22 5.20 -12.66 0.96
C ARG A 22 5.63 -14.06 1.39
N ASP A 23 6.03 -14.20 2.66
CA ASP A 23 6.54 -15.47 3.19
C ASP A 23 5.45 -16.55 3.20
N ARG A 24 4.18 -16.17 3.49
CA ARG A 24 3.02 -17.06 3.35
C ARG A 24 2.92 -17.67 1.95
N TYR A 25 3.01 -16.85 0.89
CA TYR A 25 2.84 -17.33 -0.47
C TYR A 25 4.09 -18.01 -1.01
N LEU A 26 5.29 -17.60 -0.61
CA LEU A 26 6.52 -18.37 -0.88
C LEU A 26 6.44 -19.78 -0.30
N ASN A 27 5.94 -19.94 0.93
CA ASN A 27 5.75 -21.24 1.58
C ASN A 27 4.68 -22.10 0.89
N LYS A 28 3.76 -21.50 0.12
CA LYS A 28 2.78 -22.21 -0.73
C LYS A 28 3.35 -22.58 -2.11
N GLY A 29 4.59 -22.20 -2.41
CA GLY A 29 5.26 -22.47 -3.68
C GLY A 29 5.06 -21.42 -4.77
N ASP A 30 4.42 -20.29 -4.45
CA ASP A 30 4.24 -19.18 -5.41
C ASP A 30 5.57 -18.49 -5.74
N SER A 31 5.72 -18.02 -6.96
CA SER A 31 6.68 -16.97 -7.31
C SER A 31 6.14 -15.62 -6.86
N VAL A 32 6.80 -14.98 -5.90
CA VAL A 32 6.32 -13.75 -5.26
C VAL A 32 7.24 -12.59 -5.56
N VAL A 33 6.67 -11.48 -6.03
CA VAL A 33 7.35 -10.19 -6.14
C VAL A 33 6.78 -9.24 -5.11
N LEU A 34 7.63 -8.64 -4.28
CA LEU A 34 7.28 -7.59 -3.32
C LEU A 34 7.92 -6.26 -3.75
N ARG A 35 7.09 -5.22 -3.85
CA ARG A 35 7.52 -3.84 -4.17
C ARG A 35 7.01 -2.88 -3.10
N SER A 36 7.92 -2.15 -2.45
CA SER A 36 7.58 -1.14 -1.44
C SER A 36 8.06 0.24 -1.90
N HIS A 37 7.12 1.07 -2.34
CA HIS A 37 7.45 2.40 -2.88
C HIS A 37 7.66 3.45 -1.78
N PRO A 38 8.60 4.40 -2.02
CA PRO A 38 9.51 4.47 -3.16
C PRO A 38 10.63 3.45 -3.07
N GLU A 39 10.98 2.82 -4.22
CA GLU A 39 11.99 1.77 -4.32
C GLU A 39 13.40 2.34 -4.52
N ASN A 40 14.41 1.60 -4.02
CA ASN A 40 15.82 2.01 -4.17
C ASN A 40 16.51 1.41 -5.40
N ASP A 41 15.83 0.56 -6.18
CA ASP A 41 16.42 -0.16 -7.32
C ASP A 41 16.32 0.62 -8.65
N ASN A 42 15.82 1.84 -8.60
CA ASN A 42 15.61 2.66 -9.79
C ASN A 42 15.66 4.15 -9.52
N THR A 43 15.93 4.93 -10.58
CA THR A 43 16.12 6.38 -10.51
C THR A 43 14.87 7.14 -10.01
N PHE A 44 13.66 6.67 -10.32
CA PHE A 44 12.44 7.35 -9.91
C PHE A 44 12.20 7.19 -8.40
N GLY A 45 12.34 5.98 -7.88
CA GLY A 45 12.20 5.73 -6.45
C GLY A 45 13.26 6.46 -5.61
N ILE A 46 14.53 6.46 -6.06
CA ILE A 46 15.61 7.22 -5.40
C ILE A 46 15.30 8.72 -5.39
N LYS A 47 14.85 9.29 -6.52
CA LYS A 47 14.47 10.71 -6.59
C LYS A 47 13.25 11.03 -5.77
N ALA A 48 12.27 10.13 -5.71
CA ALA A 48 11.10 10.29 -4.84
C ALA A 48 11.52 10.37 -3.38
N LYS A 49 12.33 9.40 -2.90
CA LYS A 49 12.85 9.37 -1.54
C LYS A 49 13.62 10.64 -1.18
N ASN A 50 14.57 11.06 -2.02
CA ASN A 50 15.34 12.27 -1.80
C ASN A 50 14.46 13.53 -1.75
N SER A 51 13.37 13.56 -2.51
CA SER A 51 12.43 14.69 -2.50
C SER A 51 11.53 14.69 -1.26
N LEU A 52 11.23 13.54 -0.65
CA LEU A 52 10.49 13.42 0.62
C LEU A 52 11.30 13.94 1.82
N LEU A 53 12.62 13.90 1.73
CA LEU A 53 13.53 14.46 2.75
C LEU A 53 13.74 15.97 2.59
N GLY A 54 13.28 16.55 1.48
CA GLY A 54 13.37 17.99 1.21
C GLY A 54 12.22 18.79 1.80
N GLU A 55 12.38 20.11 1.88
CA GLU A 55 11.36 21.01 2.39
C GLU A 55 10.68 21.82 1.28
N GLY A 56 9.41 22.20 1.53
CA GLY A 56 8.66 23.13 0.71
C GLY A 56 7.85 22.50 -0.43
N LYS A 57 6.97 23.31 -1.03
CA LYS A 57 5.99 22.88 -2.05
C LYS A 57 6.61 22.23 -3.28
N LEU A 58 7.77 22.70 -3.72
CA LEU A 58 8.47 22.14 -4.90
C LEU A 58 9.00 20.74 -4.64
N SER A 59 9.54 20.46 -3.45
CA SER A 59 9.99 19.13 -3.05
C SER A 59 8.81 18.16 -3.00
N TYR A 60 7.68 18.61 -2.48
CA TYR A 60 6.45 17.83 -2.44
C TYR A 60 5.94 17.43 -3.85
N ILE A 61 5.88 18.39 -4.79
CA ILE A 61 5.44 18.11 -6.16
C ILE A 61 6.40 17.12 -6.84
N LYS A 62 7.72 17.32 -6.67
CA LYS A 62 8.73 16.41 -7.21
C LYS A 62 8.61 15.01 -6.61
N ALA A 63 8.44 14.90 -5.29
CA ALA A 63 8.23 13.64 -4.60
C ALA A 63 7.03 12.88 -5.16
N SER A 64 5.87 13.55 -5.26
CA SER A 64 4.62 12.97 -5.78
C SER A 64 4.77 12.49 -7.23
N MET A 65 5.43 13.27 -8.08
CA MET A 65 5.64 12.92 -9.49
C MET A 65 6.59 11.71 -9.64
N TYR A 66 7.74 11.73 -8.98
CA TYR A 66 8.68 10.62 -9.03
C TYR A 66 8.12 9.35 -8.39
N TYR A 67 7.35 9.49 -7.32
CA TYR A 67 6.63 8.40 -6.69
C TYR A 67 5.64 7.74 -7.67
N ALA A 68 4.80 8.52 -8.35
CA ALA A 68 3.88 7.99 -9.35
C ALA A 68 4.61 7.26 -10.49
N LEU A 69 5.74 7.80 -10.96
CA LEU A 69 6.56 7.15 -11.99
C LEU A 69 7.17 5.83 -11.51
N ASP A 70 7.60 5.75 -10.24
CA ASP A 70 8.12 4.52 -9.64
C ASP A 70 7.04 3.43 -9.55
N VAL A 71 5.83 3.79 -9.11
CA VAL A 71 4.67 2.90 -9.07
C VAL A 71 4.32 2.38 -10.48
N ILE A 72 4.18 3.27 -11.47
CA ILE A 72 3.87 2.91 -12.86
C ILE A 72 4.93 1.98 -13.43
N ARG A 73 6.22 2.26 -13.18
CA ARG A 73 7.32 1.40 -13.59
C ARG A 73 7.22 0.00 -12.98
N SER A 74 6.95 -0.08 -11.69
CA SER A 74 6.81 -1.38 -10.99
C SER A 74 5.67 -2.19 -11.56
N VAL A 75 4.51 -1.57 -11.81
CA VAL A 75 3.37 -2.25 -12.46
C VAL A 75 3.76 -2.76 -13.85
N ARG A 76 4.29 -1.91 -14.73
CA ARG A 76 4.69 -2.31 -16.08
C ARG A 76 5.71 -3.43 -16.10
N LYS A 77 6.59 -3.47 -15.10
CA LYS A 77 7.68 -4.46 -15.04
C LYS A 77 7.22 -5.80 -14.49
N TYR A 78 6.33 -5.80 -13.49
CA TYR A 78 6.05 -6.99 -12.68
C TYR A 78 4.61 -7.50 -12.77
N TYR A 79 3.64 -6.67 -13.16
CA TYR A 79 2.25 -7.10 -13.29
C TYR A 79 2.11 -8.19 -14.37
N GLY A 80 1.48 -9.29 -14.02
CA GLY A 80 1.34 -10.44 -14.91
C GLY A 80 2.55 -11.37 -15.01
N LYS A 81 3.64 -11.12 -14.24
CA LYS A 81 4.90 -11.89 -14.35
C LYS A 81 5.20 -12.72 -13.10
N GLY A 82 4.25 -13.44 -12.60
CA GLY A 82 4.42 -14.30 -11.43
C GLY A 82 3.07 -14.69 -10.85
N ASP A 83 3.09 -15.51 -9.80
CA ASP A 83 1.87 -16.00 -9.17
C ASP A 83 1.29 -14.94 -8.24
N THR A 84 2.15 -14.22 -7.52
CA THR A 84 1.75 -13.18 -6.56
C THR A 84 2.62 -11.93 -6.70
N LEU A 85 1.98 -10.77 -6.90
CA LEU A 85 2.61 -9.46 -6.83
C LEU A 85 2.03 -8.71 -5.61
N ILE A 86 2.90 -8.29 -4.71
CA ILE A 86 2.56 -7.49 -3.53
C ILE A 86 3.13 -6.09 -3.73
N VAL A 87 2.27 -5.07 -3.61
CA VAL A 87 2.68 -3.67 -3.74
C VAL A 87 2.30 -2.90 -2.49
N VAL A 88 3.28 -2.24 -1.89
CA VAL A 88 3.12 -1.39 -0.72
C VAL A 88 3.21 0.07 -1.13
N ARG A 89 2.34 0.94 -0.56
CA ARG A 89 2.23 2.35 -0.91
C ARG A 89 1.93 2.54 -2.39
N TYR A 90 0.71 2.24 -2.79
CA TYR A 90 0.30 2.19 -4.19
C TYR A 90 -0.63 3.33 -4.61
N LEU A 91 -1.76 3.50 -3.92
CA LEU A 91 -2.79 4.47 -4.28
C LEU A 91 -2.95 5.59 -3.24
N MET A 92 -2.68 5.32 -1.97
CA MET A 92 -3.00 6.27 -0.89
C MET A 92 -2.05 7.46 -0.76
N GLY A 93 -0.97 7.51 -1.53
CA GLY A 93 -0.16 8.73 -1.67
C GLY A 93 -0.99 9.98 -2.06
N VAL A 94 -2.14 9.78 -2.69
CA VAL A 94 -3.07 10.89 -3.01
C VAL A 94 -3.74 11.51 -1.77
N ALA A 95 -3.80 10.82 -0.63
CA ALA A 95 -4.41 11.33 0.60
C ALA A 95 -3.65 12.54 1.20
N TYR A 96 -2.42 12.75 0.79
CA TYR A 96 -1.65 13.96 1.15
C TYR A 96 -2.10 15.22 0.39
N LEU A 97 -2.86 15.08 -0.70
CA LEU A 97 -3.43 16.20 -1.45
C LEU A 97 -4.66 16.80 -0.75
N PRO A 98 -5.10 18.03 -1.10
CA PRO A 98 -6.42 18.53 -0.74
C PRO A 98 -7.53 17.58 -1.17
N LEU A 99 -8.56 17.37 -0.36
CA LEU A 99 -9.56 16.33 -0.55
C LEU A 99 -10.22 16.27 -1.94
N PRO A 100 -10.58 17.40 -2.60
CA PRO A 100 -11.14 17.35 -3.97
C PRO A 100 -10.15 16.78 -4.98
N LEU A 101 -8.87 17.16 -4.88
CA LEU A 101 -7.79 16.63 -5.73
C LEU A 101 -7.50 15.17 -5.40
N ALA A 102 -7.48 14.81 -4.12
CA ALA A 102 -7.30 13.43 -3.68
C ALA A 102 -8.36 12.50 -4.31
N LYS A 103 -9.64 12.88 -4.28
CA LYS A 103 -10.73 12.13 -4.92
C LYS A 103 -10.56 12.02 -6.44
N LEU A 104 -10.20 13.11 -7.09
CA LEU A 104 -9.98 13.15 -8.54
C LEU A 104 -8.84 12.22 -8.96
N PHE A 105 -7.68 12.36 -8.32
CA PHE A 105 -6.51 11.53 -8.63
C PHE A 105 -6.68 10.08 -8.21
N TYR A 106 -7.34 9.80 -7.09
CA TYR A 106 -7.68 8.43 -6.69
C TYR A 106 -8.52 7.74 -7.78
N LYS A 107 -9.60 8.38 -8.23
CA LYS A 107 -10.44 7.85 -9.30
C LYS A 107 -9.65 7.66 -10.60
N PHE A 108 -8.82 8.63 -10.98
CA PHE A 108 -7.95 8.53 -12.14
C PHE A 108 -6.99 7.33 -12.03
N PHE A 109 -6.27 7.19 -10.93
CA PHE A 109 -5.34 6.07 -10.74
C PHE A 109 -6.05 4.73 -10.71
N CYS A 110 -7.20 4.60 -10.07
CA CYS A 110 -8.00 3.37 -10.10
C CYS A 110 -8.51 3.01 -11.53
N THR A 111 -8.56 3.98 -12.45
CA THR A 111 -8.94 3.73 -13.85
C THR A 111 -7.76 3.29 -14.70
N VAL A 112 -6.55 3.85 -14.46
CA VAL A 112 -5.37 3.60 -15.30
C VAL A 112 -4.41 2.56 -14.75
N LEU A 113 -4.48 2.28 -13.45
CA LEU A 113 -3.66 1.28 -12.77
C LEU A 113 -4.52 0.08 -12.36
N PRO A 114 -3.98 -1.14 -12.38
CA PRO A 114 -4.73 -2.32 -11.94
C PRO A 114 -5.11 -2.21 -10.47
N THR A 115 -6.31 -2.68 -10.15
CA THR A 115 -6.82 -2.90 -8.80
C THR A 115 -7.24 -4.34 -8.62
N SER A 116 -7.54 -4.76 -7.40
CA SER A 116 -7.95 -6.14 -7.11
C SER A 116 -8.85 -6.17 -5.87
N GLU A 117 -9.38 -7.34 -5.54
CA GLU A 117 -10.09 -7.61 -4.28
C GLU A 117 -9.12 -7.69 -3.09
N TYR A 118 -7.82 -7.90 -3.35
CA TYR A 118 -6.76 -8.00 -2.34
C TYR A 118 -6.20 -6.62 -1.97
N MET A 119 -7.05 -5.63 -1.74
CA MET A 119 -6.64 -4.30 -1.29
C MET A 119 -6.84 -4.19 0.22
N PHE A 120 -5.74 -3.91 0.94
CA PHE A 120 -5.70 -3.78 2.40
C PHE A 120 -5.30 -2.36 2.78
N PHE A 121 -6.13 -1.70 3.58
CA PHE A 121 -5.81 -0.44 4.22
C PHE A 121 -5.50 -0.70 5.69
N LEU A 122 -4.24 -0.54 6.07
CA LEU A 122 -3.79 -0.68 7.44
C LEU A 122 -4.03 0.64 8.18
N ASP A 123 -5.08 0.68 8.97
CA ASP A 123 -5.47 1.85 9.75
C ASP A 123 -4.79 1.83 11.12
N VAL A 124 -4.17 2.93 11.49
CA VAL A 124 -3.53 3.16 12.79
C VAL A 124 -3.98 4.50 13.34
N GLU A 125 -4.21 4.59 14.64
CA GLU A 125 -4.49 5.87 15.28
C GLU A 125 -3.28 6.80 15.15
N PRO A 126 -3.49 8.11 14.87
CA PRO A 126 -2.41 9.04 14.60
C PRO A 126 -1.37 9.13 15.73
N GLU A 127 -1.81 9.05 16.99
CA GLU A 127 -0.95 9.07 18.17
C GLU A 127 -0.04 7.84 18.22
N GLU A 128 -0.58 6.65 17.93
CA GLU A 128 0.20 5.42 17.88
C GLU A 128 1.14 5.41 16.66
N SER A 129 0.68 5.95 15.53
CA SER A 129 1.53 6.18 14.36
C SER A 129 2.73 7.04 14.72
N LEU A 130 2.50 8.23 15.31
CA LEU A 130 3.55 9.16 15.72
C LEU A 130 4.52 8.52 16.71
N LYS A 131 4.02 7.76 17.69
CA LYS A 131 4.83 7.01 18.65
C LYS A 131 5.73 5.96 17.99
N ARG A 132 5.24 5.29 16.93
CA ARG A 132 6.04 4.32 16.16
C ARG A 132 7.10 5.02 15.30
N LEU A 133 6.73 6.15 14.69
CA LEU A 133 7.62 6.95 13.86
C LEU A 133 8.74 7.59 14.69
N SER A 134 8.45 8.07 15.91
CA SER A 134 9.45 8.68 16.80
C SER A 134 10.61 7.74 17.20
N LYS A 135 10.46 6.43 16.96
CA LYS A 135 11.51 5.43 17.20
C LYS A 135 12.42 5.20 15.97
N ARG A 136 12.19 5.92 14.88
CA ARG A 136 13.03 5.87 13.67
C ARG A 136 14.09 6.96 13.71
N ASP A 137 15.23 6.68 13.08
CA ASP A 137 16.33 7.66 12.99
C ASP A 137 16.06 8.76 11.95
N GLU A 138 15.28 8.48 10.92
CA GLU A 138 14.93 9.42 9.84
C GLU A 138 13.49 9.92 10.01
N LYS A 139 13.32 11.25 9.91
CA LYS A 139 12.00 11.90 9.87
C LYS A 139 11.66 12.27 8.43
N GLU A 140 10.46 11.90 8.00
CA GLU A 140 9.91 12.30 6.70
C GLU A 140 8.98 13.53 6.85
N MET A 141 8.71 14.18 5.71
CA MET A 141 7.71 15.23 5.59
C MET A 141 6.33 14.67 6.03
N PHE A 142 5.54 15.41 6.80
CA PHE A 142 4.22 15.02 7.34
C PHE A 142 4.21 14.08 8.57
N GLU A 143 5.33 13.84 9.22
CA GLU A 143 5.39 13.06 10.47
C GLU A 143 5.10 13.91 11.70
N ASN A 144 4.02 14.68 11.67
CA ASN A 144 3.46 15.38 12.83
C ASN A 144 1.98 14.97 13.03
N LEU A 145 1.49 15.10 14.27
CA LEU A 145 0.16 14.61 14.64
C LEU A 145 -0.97 15.23 13.80
N GLU A 146 -0.91 16.54 13.56
CA GLU A 146 -1.95 17.25 12.81
C GLU A 146 -2.05 16.79 11.37
N ASP A 147 -0.92 16.57 10.70
CA ASP A 147 -0.89 16.05 9.35
C ASP A 147 -1.35 14.58 9.28
N LEU A 148 -0.93 13.74 10.22
CA LEU A 148 -1.38 12.35 10.33
C LEU A 148 -2.90 12.24 10.49
N VAL A 149 -3.51 13.07 11.36
CA VAL A 149 -4.97 13.13 11.52
C VAL A 149 -5.64 13.50 10.19
N LYS A 150 -5.19 14.60 9.54
CA LYS A 150 -5.76 15.07 8.26
C LYS A 150 -5.62 14.04 7.14
N VAL A 151 -4.47 13.36 7.07
CA VAL A 151 -4.22 12.33 6.03
C VAL A 151 -5.10 11.11 6.27
N ARG A 152 -5.20 10.62 7.53
CA ARG A 152 -6.08 9.50 7.90
C ARG A 152 -7.54 9.77 7.54
N GLU A 153 -8.09 10.92 7.93
CA GLU A 153 -9.47 11.29 7.60
C GLU A 153 -9.74 11.31 6.09
N LYS A 154 -8.78 11.80 5.31
CA LYS A 154 -8.89 11.81 3.85
C LYS A 154 -8.79 10.41 3.27
N ALA A 155 -7.84 9.60 3.73
CA ALA A 155 -7.68 8.23 3.28
C ALA A 155 -8.93 7.38 3.55
N LEU A 156 -9.51 7.46 4.75
CA LEU A 156 -10.75 6.75 5.12
C LEU A 156 -11.95 7.13 4.23
N LYS A 157 -11.97 8.34 3.66
CA LYS A 157 -12.99 8.76 2.68
C LYS A 157 -12.76 8.20 1.26
N LEU A 158 -11.61 7.58 1.00
CA LEU A 158 -11.24 7.03 -0.32
C LEU A 158 -11.33 5.49 -0.36
N VAL A 159 -11.19 4.80 0.77
CA VAL A 159 -11.02 3.34 0.86
C VAL A 159 -12.35 2.54 0.93
N ASN A 160 -13.39 2.96 0.21
CA ASN A 160 -14.73 2.37 0.31
C ASN A 160 -14.79 0.86 0.00
N ASN A 161 -13.88 0.36 -0.86
CA ASN A 161 -13.85 -1.04 -1.30
C ASN A 161 -12.57 -1.76 -0.84
N TRP A 162 -11.97 -1.29 0.25
CA TRP A 162 -10.75 -1.88 0.80
C TRP A 162 -11.06 -2.71 2.04
N ASN A 163 -10.24 -3.72 2.28
CA ASN A 163 -10.23 -4.43 3.56
C ASN A 163 -9.50 -3.55 4.59
N ILE A 164 -10.26 -2.86 5.45
CA ILE A 164 -9.71 -1.96 6.47
C ILE A 164 -9.37 -2.78 7.71
N ILE A 165 -8.12 -2.68 8.19
CA ILE A 165 -7.62 -3.43 9.35
C ILE A 165 -7.01 -2.47 10.35
N ASN A 166 -7.55 -2.47 11.57
CA ASN A 166 -6.98 -1.72 12.68
C ASN A 166 -5.67 -2.35 13.14
N THR A 167 -4.59 -1.58 13.09
CA THR A 167 -3.23 -2.03 13.44
C THR A 167 -2.75 -1.55 14.81
N CYS A 168 -3.64 -1.01 15.65
CA CYS A 168 -3.31 -0.68 17.07
C CYS A 168 -3.25 -1.94 17.97
N GLN A 169 -3.20 -3.12 17.38
CA GLN A 169 -3.07 -4.43 18.02
C GLN A 169 -1.66 -5.00 17.84
N SER A 170 -1.41 -6.18 18.40
CA SER A 170 -0.15 -6.87 18.18
C SER A 170 0.01 -7.31 16.71
N ILE A 171 1.26 -7.44 16.25
CA ILE A 171 1.56 -7.88 14.88
C ILE A 171 0.86 -9.22 14.58
N ASN A 172 0.84 -10.15 15.54
CA ASN A 172 0.23 -11.47 15.37
C ASN A 172 -1.29 -11.38 15.20
N GLU A 173 -1.98 -10.52 15.93
CA GLU A 173 -3.43 -10.34 15.83
C GLU A 173 -3.82 -9.69 14.49
N VAL A 174 -3.10 -8.66 14.08
CA VAL A 174 -3.26 -8.01 12.78
C VAL A 174 -3.01 -9.00 11.65
N GLN A 175 -1.92 -9.79 11.75
CA GLN A 175 -1.60 -10.78 10.72
C GLN A 175 -2.67 -11.86 10.60
N LYS A 176 -3.23 -12.36 11.71
CA LYS A 176 -4.34 -13.32 11.69
C LYS A 176 -5.58 -12.77 10.98
N GLN A 177 -5.91 -11.49 11.16
CA GLN A 177 -7.03 -10.86 10.47
C GLN A 177 -6.78 -10.80 8.95
N ILE A 178 -5.56 -10.39 8.55
CA ILE A 178 -5.14 -10.37 7.14
C ILE A 178 -5.24 -11.78 6.54
N GLU A 179 -4.72 -12.79 7.21
CA GLU A 179 -4.72 -14.17 6.74
C GLU A 179 -6.12 -14.73 6.55
N LYS A 180 -7.04 -14.45 7.47
CA LYS A 180 -8.45 -14.83 7.34
C LYS A 180 -9.10 -14.26 6.08
N ILE A 181 -8.82 -12.99 5.76
CA ILE A 181 -9.33 -12.36 4.54
C ILE A 181 -8.68 -12.98 3.31
N LEU A 182 -7.36 -13.21 3.33
CA LEU A 182 -6.64 -13.86 2.24
C LEU A 182 -7.16 -15.27 1.98
N ASP A 183 -7.47 -16.05 3.03
CA ASP A 183 -8.05 -17.39 2.89
C ASP A 183 -9.42 -17.33 2.22
N THR A 184 -10.26 -16.39 2.60
CA THR A 184 -11.58 -16.19 1.98
C THR A 184 -11.45 -15.83 0.50
N LEU A 185 -10.55 -14.90 0.14
CA LEU A 185 -10.34 -14.47 -1.24
C LEU A 185 -9.69 -15.56 -2.10
N ASP A 186 -8.76 -16.33 -1.53
CA ASP A 186 -8.11 -17.45 -2.23
C ASP A 186 -9.12 -18.57 -2.52
N ASN A 187 -9.99 -18.91 -1.57
CA ASN A 187 -11.01 -19.96 -1.73
C ASN A 187 -12.10 -19.55 -2.73
N GLY A 188 -12.58 -18.31 -2.72
CA GLY A 188 -13.55 -17.80 -3.69
C GLY A 188 -13.04 -17.88 -5.13
N LYS A 189 -11.75 -17.71 -5.38
CA LYS A 189 -11.13 -17.91 -6.70
C LYS A 189 -11.06 -19.39 -7.10
N SER A 190 -10.85 -20.29 -6.15
CA SER A 190 -10.80 -21.73 -6.40
C SER A 190 -12.16 -22.26 -6.88
N GLU A 191 -13.26 -21.80 -6.27
CA GLU A 191 -14.62 -22.20 -6.69
C GLU A 191 -14.96 -21.69 -8.12
N TYR A 192 -14.54 -20.47 -8.46
CA TYR A 192 -14.77 -19.90 -9.80
C TYR A 192 -14.04 -20.67 -10.90
N VAL A 193 -12.81 -21.09 -10.65
CA VAL A 193 -12.01 -21.88 -11.58
C VAL A 193 -12.57 -23.30 -11.74
N SER A 194 -13.01 -23.93 -10.66
CA SER A 194 -13.60 -25.28 -10.67
C SER A 194 -14.91 -25.34 -11.47
N ASN A 195 -15.72 -24.29 -11.39
CA ASN A 195 -16.98 -24.19 -12.13
C ASN A 195 -16.80 -23.89 -13.63
N GLN A 196 -15.66 -23.34 -14.06
CA GLN A 196 -15.35 -23.14 -15.48
C GLN A 196 -14.77 -24.37 -16.18
N ILE A 197 -14.25 -25.35 -15.43
CA ILE A 197 -13.69 -26.60 -15.98
C ILE A 197 -14.80 -27.65 -16.17
N GLN A 198 -15.98 -27.45 -15.57
CA GLN A 198 -17.11 -28.37 -15.66
C GLN A 198 -18.16 -27.98 -16.72
N ASN A 199 -17.97 -26.89 -17.44
CA ASN A 199 -18.79 -26.45 -18.58
C ASN A 199 -17.94 -26.45 -19.86
#